data_672dcdc238ee8d285f242a1ef7ad040e
#
_entry.id   672dcdc238ee8d285f242a1ef7ad040e
#
_cell.length_a   1.000
_cell.length_b   1.000
_cell.length_c   1.000
_cell.angle_alpha   90.00
_cell.angle_beta   90.00
_cell.angle_gamma   90.00
#
_symmetry.space_group_name_H-M   'P 1'
#
loop_
_entity.id
_entity.type
_entity.pdbx_description
1 polymer ?
#
loop_
_entity_poly.entity_id
_entity_poly.type
_entity_poly.pdbx_seq_one_letter_code
_entity_poly.pdbx_strand_id
1 'polypeptide(L)'
;EIPQVAATHACVLSRPSWLWGAEMGANSHGLCVGNEAVGTVEPDSEGEALLGMDLVRLALERATTAREGVEVITALLEAHGQGGGCAEGDDWTYHNGFLLVDCTEAWVLETAGEWWAAEVITTGARHISNGLSIRGDPSARGGLVLGRADAARDAIEDGRWAAMERATNRP
;
A
#
# COMPACT_ATOMS: atom_id res chain seq x y z
N GLU A 1 1.81 -4.07 -19.19
CA GLU A 1 1.75 -2.58 -19.26
C GLU A 1 0.36 -2.09 -18.86
N ILE A 2 0.29 -0.93 -18.20
CA ILE A 2 -0.96 -0.28 -17.79
C ILE A 2 -1.15 1.04 -18.57
N PRO A 3 -2.38 1.57 -18.68
CA PRO A 3 -2.65 2.86 -19.32
C PRO A 3 -1.85 3.98 -18.65
N GLN A 4 -1.23 4.83 -19.46
CA GLN A 4 -0.47 5.97 -19.01
C GLN A 4 -1.36 7.22 -18.91
N VAL A 5 -1.00 8.13 -17.99
CA VAL A 5 -1.62 9.46 -17.88
C VAL A 5 -0.91 10.46 -18.80
N ALA A 6 -1.61 11.53 -19.19
CA ALA A 6 -1.07 12.53 -20.11
C ALA A 6 0.10 13.35 -19.54
N ALA A 7 0.17 13.49 -18.21
CA ALA A 7 1.23 14.19 -17.50
C ALA A 7 1.42 13.56 -16.11
N THR A 8 2.64 13.61 -15.60
CA THR A 8 3.00 13.14 -14.25
C THR A 8 3.60 14.26 -13.43
N HIS A 9 3.49 14.16 -12.11
CA HIS A 9 4.18 15.06 -11.19
C HIS A 9 5.68 14.74 -11.15
N ALA A 10 6.49 15.77 -10.92
CA ALA A 10 7.92 15.57 -10.67
C ALA A 10 8.11 14.87 -9.31
N CYS A 11 8.95 13.84 -9.27
CA CYS A 11 9.22 13.05 -8.06
C CYS A 11 10.71 12.85 -7.83
N VAL A 12 11.06 12.68 -6.56
CA VAL A 12 12.35 12.15 -6.11
C VAL A 12 12.07 10.74 -5.56
N LEU A 13 12.78 9.74 -6.08
CA LEU A 13 12.56 8.33 -5.80
C LEU A 13 13.81 7.69 -5.20
N SER A 14 13.63 6.91 -4.14
CA SER A 14 14.60 5.92 -3.66
C SER A 14 14.20 4.56 -4.20
N ARG A 15 15.04 3.98 -5.07
CA ARG A 15 14.73 2.72 -5.74
C ARG A 15 15.94 1.82 -5.94
N PRO A 16 15.77 0.50 -5.97
CA PRO A 16 16.78 -0.42 -6.45
C PRO A 16 17.16 -0.12 -7.91
N SER A 17 18.41 -0.35 -8.27
CA SER A 17 18.93 -0.03 -9.63
C SER A 17 18.26 -0.84 -10.74
N TRP A 18 17.80 -2.04 -10.43
CA TRP A 18 17.18 -3.01 -11.36
C TRP A 18 15.68 -2.82 -11.55
N LEU A 19 15.02 -2.01 -10.71
CA LEU A 19 13.54 -1.89 -10.64
C LEU A 19 13.06 -0.57 -11.26
N TRP A 20 11.89 -0.60 -11.91
CA TRP A 20 11.23 0.63 -12.40
C TRP A 20 10.56 1.42 -11.27
N GLY A 21 9.90 0.73 -10.34
CA GLY A 21 9.21 1.31 -9.19
C GLY A 21 10.16 1.91 -8.16
N ALA A 22 9.66 2.24 -6.98
CA ALA A 22 10.44 2.80 -5.88
C ALA A 22 9.95 2.28 -4.53
N GLU A 23 10.86 2.11 -3.58
CA GLU A 23 10.52 1.73 -2.20
C GLU A 23 9.96 2.92 -1.42
N MET A 24 10.41 4.13 -1.76
CA MET A 24 9.90 5.37 -1.20
C MET A 24 10.21 6.57 -2.10
N GLY A 25 9.50 7.67 -1.86
CA GLY A 25 9.75 8.91 -2.57
C GLY A 25 8.87 10.06 -2.11
N ALA A 26 9.06 11.19 -2.77
CA ALA A 26 8.23 12.38 -2.59
C ALA A 26 7.98 13.06 -3.93
N ASN A 27 6.86 13.76 -4.08
CA ASN A 27 6.55 14.52 -5.28
C ASN A 27 6.54 16.04 -5.05
N SER A 28 6.39 16.78 -6.13
CA SER A 28 6.40 18.26 -6.13
C SER A 28 5.23 18.91 -5.36
N HIS A 29 4.22 18.12 -4.97
CA HIS A 29 3.09 18.60 -4.16
C HIS A 29 3.28 18.33 -2.66
N GLY A 30 4.40 17.70 -2.27
CA GLY A 30 4.69 17.37 -0.88
C GLY A 30 4.10 16.04 -0.41
N LEU A 31 3.52 15.26 -1.32
CA LEU A 31 3.13 13.88 -1.03
C LEU A 31 4.40 13.02 -0.90
N CYS A 32 4.51 12.31 0.22
CA CYS A 32 5.52 11.28 0.47
C CYS A 32 4.85 9.92 0.56
N VAL A 33 5.44 8.91 -0.07
CA VAL A 33 4.94 7.52 -0.05
C VAL A 33 6.12 6.58 0.18
N GLY A 34 5.91 5.58 1.04
CA GLY A 34 6.82 4.45 1.22
C GLY A 34 6.04 3.17 1.41
N ASN A 35 6.64 2.01 1.10
CA ASN A 35 6.03 0.72 1.34
C ASN A 35 6.93 -0.23 2.12
N GLU A 36 6.30 -1.25 2.69
CA GLU A 36 6.92 -2.40 3.35
C GLU A 36 6.31 -3.70 2.84
N ALA A 37 7.12 -4.73 2.76
CA ALA A 37 6.67 -6.08 2.44
C ALA A 37 5.83 -6.65 3.58
N VAL A 38 4.69 -7.23 3.27
CA VAL A 38 3.79 -7.87 4.23
C VAL A 38 3.49 -9.30 3.78
N GLY A 39 3.81 -10.28 4.64
CA GLY A 39 3.38 -11.66 4.43
C GLY A 39 1.96 -11.87 4.98
N THR A 40 1.05 -12.36 4.16
CA THR A 40 -0.30 -12.71 4.59
C THR A 40 -0.64 -14.17 4.32
N VAL A 41 -1.77 -14.65 4.83
CA VAL A 41 -2.29 -16.00 4.54
C VAL A 41 -3.00 -16.07 3.19
N GLU A 42 -3.33 -14.92 2.60
CA GLU A 42 -3.85 -14.86 1.24
C GLU A 42 -2.80 -15.41 0.26
N PRO A 43 -3.22 -16.14 -0.75
CA PRO A 43 -2.31 -16.62 -1.78
C PRO A 43 -1.58 -15.46 -2.45
N ASP A 44 -0.29 -15.64 -2.66
CA ASP A 44 0.46 -14.76 -3.53
C ASP A 44 -0.10 -14.88 -4.96
N SER A 45 -0.20 -13.78 -5.69
CA SER A 45 -0.74 -13.83 -7.06
C SER A 45 0.20 -14.64 -7.97
N GLU A 46 -0.38 -15.58 -8.71
CA GLU A 46 0.36 -16.29 -9.74
C GLU A 46 0.57 -15.36 -10.96
N GLY A 47 1.82 -15.06 -11.27
CA GLY A 47 2.20 -14.29 -12.45
C GLY A 47 2.56 -12.83 -12.20
N GLU A 48 2.77 -12.11 -13.30
CA GLU A 48 3.16 -10.71 -13.28
C GLU A 48 1.95 -9.79 -13.08
N ALA A 49 2.03 -8.92 -12.08
CA ALA A 49 1.08 -7.85 -11.82
C ALA A 49 1.85 -6.57 -11.44
N LEU A 50 1.23 -5.62 -10.76
CA LEU A 50 1.94 -4.43 -10.27
C LEU A 50 2.68 -4.77 -8.97
N LEU A 51 3.95 -4.47 -8.92
CA LEU A 51 4.71 -4.51 -7.68
C LEU A 51 4.23 -3.40 -6.73
N GLY A 52 4.33 -3.62 -5.42
CA GLY A 52 4.09 -2.55 -4.46
C GLY A 52 4.96 -1.32 -4.71
N MET A 53 6.18 -1.54 -5.15
CA MET A 53 7.12 -0.49 -5.56
C MET A 53 6.67 0.27 -6.82
N ASP A 54 5.96 -0.38 -7.75
CA ASP A 54 5.33 0.29 -8.90
C ASP A 54 4.16 1.16 -8.43
N LEU A 55 3.36 0.67 -7.49
CA LEU A 55 2.25 1.40 -6.89
C LEU A 55 2.73 2.66 -6.13
N VAL A 56 3.86 2.59 -5.41
CA VAL A 56 4.50 3.77 -4.79
C VAL A 56 4.81 4.83 -5.84
N ARG A 57 5.50 4.47 -6.91
CA ARG A 57 5.87 5.40 -7.97
C ARG A 57 4.64 5.96 -8.69
N LEU A 58 3.67 5.12 -9.03
CA LEU A 58 2.44 5.54 -9.71
C LEU A 58 1.61 6.50 -8.85
N ALA A 59 1.54 6.30 -7.53
CA ALA A 59 0.89 7.23 -6.63
C ALA A 59 1.61 8.59 -6.61
N LEU A 60 2.94 8.60 -6.51
CA LEU A 60 3.74 9.84 -6.55
C LEU A 60 3.61 10.59 -7.87
N GLU A 61 3.52 9.88 -8.98
CA GLU A 61 3.36 10.46 -10.32
C GLU A 61 1.96 11.02 -10.59
N ARG A 62 0.91 10.54 -9.89
CA ARG A 62 -0.50 10.79 -10.25
C ARG A 62 -1.32 11.53 -9.20
N ALA A 63 -0.89 11.52 -7.93
CA ALA A 63 -1.63 12.10 -6.81
C ALA A 63 -0.98 13.39 -6.29
N THR A 64 -1.80 14.30 -5.77
CA THR A 64 -1.36 15.56 -5.15
C THR A 64 -1.46 15.52 -3.63
N THR A 65 -2.28 14.62 -3.08
CA THR A 65 -2.53 14.45 -1.64
C THR A 65 -2.37 13.00 -1.21
N ALA A 66 -2.22 12.77 0.10
CA ALA A 66 -2.14 11.42 0.64
C ALA A 66 -3.42 10.61 0.38
N ARG A 67 -4.58 11.22 0.48
CA ARG A 67 -5.87 10.61 0.13
C ARG A 67 -5.94 10.19 -1.34
N GLU A 68 -5.61 11.09 -2.26
CA GLU A 68 -5.55 10.75 -3.69
C GLU A 68 -4.54 9.63 -3.96
N GLY A 69 -3.43 9.58 -3.23
CA GLY A 69 -2.46 8.50 -3.30
C GLY A 69 -3.06 7.14 -2.93
N VAL A 70 -3.86 7.08 -1.85
CA VAL A 70 -4.63 5.88 -1.48
C VAL A 70 -5.60 5.49 -2.60
N GLU A 71 -6.35 6.45 -3.15
CA GLU A 71 -7.31 6.21 -4.23
C GLU A 71 -6.62 5.69 -5.51
N VAL A 72 -5.46 6.23 -5.87
CA VAL A 72 -4.66 5.77 -7.01
C VAL A 72 -4.20 4.33 -6.80
N ILE A 73 -3.62 4.02 -5.63
CA ILE A 73 -3.12 2.67 -5.34
C ILE A 73 -4.27 1.66 -5.35
N THR A 74 -5.36 1.95 -4.66
CA THR A 74 -6.49 1.00 -4.57
C THR A 74 -7.18 0.78 -5.90
N ALA A 75 -7.37 1.83 -6.72
CA ALA A 75 -7.92 1.70 -8.06
C ALA A 75 -7.02 0.85 -8.99
N LEU A 76 -5.70 1.02 -8.91
CA LEU A 76 -4.75 0.23 -9.67
C LEU A 76 -4.69 -1.23 -9.19
N LEU A 77 -4.73 -1.45 -7.88
CA LEU A 77 -4.81 -2.78 -7.28
C LEU A 77 -6.07 -3.53 -7.74
N GLU A 78 -7.22 -2.87 -7.73
CA GLU A 78 -8.49 -3.46 -8.17
C GLU A 78 -8.53 -3.75 -9.68
N ALA A 79 -7.87 -2.93 -10.49
CA ALA A 79 -7.87 -3.08 -11.94
C ALA A 79 -6.81 -4.07 -12.46
N HIS A 80 -5.67 -4.18 -11.79
CA HIS A 80 -4.48 -4.87 -12.31
C HIS A 80 -3.89 -5.90 -11.35
N GLY A 81 -4.35 -5.94 -10.09
CA GLY A 81 -3.77 -6.79 -9.05
C GLY A 81 -2.40 -6.31 -8.57
N GLN A 82 -1.85 -7.06 -7.61
CA GLN A 82 -0.48 -6.93 -7.13
C GLN A 82 0.25 -8.27 -7.24
N GLY A 83 1.55 -8.26 -7.54
CA GLY A 83 2.36 -9.47 -7.64
C GLY A 83 3.55 -9.30 -8.57
N GLY A 84 4.31 -10.37 -8.73
CA GLY A 84 5.56 -10.40 -9.48
C GLY A 84 6.78 -10.49 -8.57
N GLY A 85 7.94 -10.80 -9.14
CA GLY A 85 9.20 -10.92 -8.38
C GLY A 85 9.62 -9.59 -7.76
N CYS A 86 9.75 -9.58 -6.44
CA CYS A 86 10.09 -8.40 -5.65
C CYS A 86 11.59 -8.32 -5.30
N ALA A 87 12.40 -9.28 -5.76
CA ALA A 87 13.85 -9.33 -5.56
C ALA A 87 14.57 -9.58 -6.87
N GLU A 88 15.82 -9.09 -6.99
CA GLU A 88 16.62 -9.29 -8.19
C GLU A 88 16.98 -10.76 -8.37
N GLY A 89 16.48 -11.37 -9.46
CA GLY A 89 16.76 -12.78 -9.79
C GLY A 89 16.05 -13.82 -8.93
N ASP A 90 15.00 -13.41 -8.19
CA ASP A 90 14.19 -14.28 -7.35
C ASP A 90 12.69 -14.01 -7.63
N ASP A 91 11.89 -15.07 -7.61
CA ASP A 91 10.44 -15.01 -7.76
C ASP A 91 9.73 -14.72 -6.42
N TRP A 92 10.48 -14.32 -5.37
CA TRP A 92 9.90 -13.96 -4.08
C TRP A 92 8.90 -12.82 -4.23
N THR A 93 7.70 -13.02 -3.73
CA THR A 93 6.61 -12.06 -3.77
C THR A 93 6.01 -11.84 -2.37
N TYR A 94 5.34 -10.72 -2.20
CA TYR A 94 4.70 -10.32 -0.94
C TYR A 94 3.54 -9.37 -1.20
N HIS A 95 2.68 -9.22 -0.20
CA HIS A 95 1.70 -8.14 -0.16
C HIS A 95 2.31 -6.87 0.45
N ASN A 96 1.56 -5.80 0.51
CA ASN A 96 2.14 -4.49 0.78
C ASN A 96 1.44 -3.75 1.93
N GLY A 97 2.24 -3.06 2.75
CA GLY A 97 1.81 -1.95 3.58
C GLY A 97 2.38 -0.65 3.03
N PHE A 98 1.57 0.40 2.98
CA PHE A 98 1.98 1.73 2.51
C PHE A 98 1.76 2.76 3.60
N LEU A 99 2.68 3.72 3.70
CA LEU A 99 2.50 4.95 4.46
C LEU A 99 2.51 6.12 3.48
N LEU A 100 1.42 6.88 3.45
CA LEU A 100 1.25 8.05 2.60
C LEU A 100 1.07 9.28 3.48
N VAL A 101 1.83 10.32 3.24
CA VAL A 101 1.83 11.53 4.07
C VAL A 101 1.91 12.76 3.17
N ASP A 102 1.07 13.74 3.45
CA ASP A 102 1.21 15.10 2.90
C ASP A 102 1.27 16.14 4.04
N CYS A 103 1.19 17.42 3.73
CA CYS A 103 1.25 18.49 4.73
C CYS A 103 -0.01 18.59 5.63
N THR A 104 -1.07 17.83 5.34
CA THR A 104 -2.37 17.93 6.00
C THR A 104 -2.79 16.64 6.70
N GLU A 105 -2.47 15.49 6.13
CA GLU A 105 -2.91 14.20 6.65
C GLU A 105 -1.89 13.08 6.38
N ALA A 106 -2.04 11.98 7.11
CA ALA A 106 -1.27 10.77 6.91
C ALA A 106 -2.22 9.57 6.83
N TRP A 107 -1.88 8.58 6.00
CA TRP A 107 -2.64 7.37 5.78
C TRP A 107 -1.75 6.15 5.87
N VAL A 108 -2.28 5.08 6.45
CA VAL A 108 -1.76 3.72 6.27
C VAL A 108 -2.72 2.97 5.37
N LEU A 109 -2.18 2.31 4.36
CA LEU A 109 -2.91 1.40 3.48
C LEU A 109 -2.23 0.03 3.57
N GLU A 110 -2.98 -1.00 3.89
CA GLU A 110 -2.51 -2.38 3.96
C GLU A 110 -3.26 -3.23 2.93
N THR A 111 -2.56 -4.19 2.31
CA THR A 111 -3.12 -5.04 1.26
C THR A 111 -2.89 -6.52 1.56
N ALA A 112 -3.82 -7.37 1.11
CA ALA A 112 -3.73 -8.83 1.19
C ALA A 112 -4.48 -9.44 -0.02
N GLY A 113 -3.75 -9.97 -1.00
CA GLY A 113 -4.34 -10.39 -2.27
C GLY A 113 -5.08 -9.23 -2.96
N GLU A 114 -6.38 -9.41 -3.20
CA GLU A 114 -7.26 -8.37 -3.75
C GLU A 114 -7.86 -7.42 -2.68
N TRP A 115 -7.67 -7.75 -1.40
CA TRP A 115 -8.22 -7.00 -0.29
C TRP A 115 -7.32 -5.82 0.07
N TRP A 116 -7.92 -4.75 0.55
CA TRP A 116 -7.18 -3.63 1.11
C TRP A 116 -7.95 -2.97 2.25
N ALA A 117 -7.20 -2.36 3.17
CA ALA A 117 -7.71 -1.56 4.27
C ALA A 117 -6.90 -0.27 4.39
N ALA A 118 -7.55 0.86 4.60
CA ALA A 118 -6.90 2.15 4.78
C ALA A 118 -7.37 2.85 6.05
N GLU A 119 -6.42 3.44 6.78
CA GLU A 119 -6.65 4.18 8.03
C GLU A 119 -6.07 5.59 7.91
N VAL A 120 -6.88 6.62 8.13
CA VAL A 120 -6.37 7.99 8.25
C VAL A 120 -5.86 8.23 9.68
N ILE A 121 -4.68 8.81 9.80
CA ILE A 121 -4.03 9.10 11.07
C ILE A 121 -4.36 10.54 11.46
N THR A 122 -5.19 10.70 12.46
CA THR A 122 -5.65 12.00 12.94
C THR A 122 -4.90 12.51 14.17
N THR A 123 -4.28 11.60 14.92
CA THR A 123 -3.53 11.94 16.15
C THR A 123 -2.43 10.92 16.42
N GLY A 124 -1.43 11.32 17.22
CA GLY A 124 -0.37 10.43 17.68
C GLY A 124 0.72 10.17 16.64
N ALA A 125 1.35 9.01 16.72
CA ALA A 125 2.38 8.55 15.81
C ALA A 125 1.99 7.20 15.19
N ARG A 126 2.38 6.99 13.93
CA ARG A 126 2.12 5.77 13.18
C ARG A 126 3.36 5.39 12.38
N HIS A 127 3.59 4.11 12.28
CA HIS A 127 4.63 3.52 11.43
C HIS A 127 4.06 2.28 10.74
N ILE A 128 4.70 1.82 9.69
CA ILE A 128 4.48 0.54 9.05
C ILE A 128 5.68 -0.37 9.27
N SER A 129 5.48 -1.66 9.13
CA SER A 129 6.50 -2.69 9.17
C SER A 129 6.01 -3.91 8.38
N ASN A 130 6.73 -5.04 8.45
CA ASN A 130 6.38 -6.24 7.69
C ASN A 130 5.13 -6.98 8.21
N GLY A 131 4.14 -6.30 8.74
CA GLY A 131 2.94 -6.89 9.29
C GLY A 131 1.69 -6.01 9.14
N LEU A 132 0.52 -6.64 9.23
CA LEU A 132 -0.76 -5.96 9.26
C LEU A 132 -0.99 -5.34 10.64
N SER A 133 -1.35 -4.08 10.68
CA SER A 133 -1.44 -3.30 11.90
C SER A 133 -2.73 -2.50 12.06
N ILE A 134 -3.54 -2.39 11.01
CA ILE A 134 -4.89 -1.82 11.09
C ILE A 134 -5.76 -2.74 11.95
N ARG A 135 -6.44 -2.17 12.93
CA ARG A 135 -7.31 -2.89 13.87
C ARG A 135 -8.71 -2.31 13.80
N GLY A 136 -9.71 -3.13 14.15
CA GLY A 136 -11.12 -2.79 14.05
C GLY A 136 -11.65 -1.74 15.01
N ASP A 137 -10.80 -1.05 15.77
CA ASP A 137 -11.20 0.08 16.62
C ASP A 137 -10.70 1.41 16.04
N PRO A 138 -11.44 2.00 15.10
CA PRO A 138 -11.12 3.33 14.58
C PRO A 138 -11.16 4.40 15.67
N SER A 139 -11.93 4.19 16.77
CA SER A 139 -12.07 5.15 17.85
C SER A 139 -10.78 5.27 18.68
N ALA A 140 -10.02 4.20 18.82
CA ALA A 140 -8.73 4.20 19.52
C ALA A 140 -7.67 5.07 18.84
N ARG A 141 -7.84 5.35 17.55
CA ARG A 141 -6.90 6.15 16.73
C ARG A 141 -7.56 7.36 16.07
N GLY A 142 -8.87 7.53 16.23
CA GLY A 142 -9.63 8.66 15.70
C GLY A 142 -9.69 8.72 14.16
N GLY A 143 -9.43 7.62 13.47
CA GLY A 143 -9.33 7.56 12.02
C GLY A 143 -10.49 6.87 11.32
N LEU A 144 -10.72 7.25 10.06
CA LEU A 144 -11.63 6.54 9.16
C LEU A 144 -10.91 5.31 8.59
N VAL A 145 -11.57 4.15 8.67
CA VAL A 145 -11.11 2.93 8.01
C VAL A 145 -11.95 2.71 6.75
N LEU A 146 -11.29 2.60 5.63
CA LEU A 146 -11.89 2.27 4.35
C LEU A 146 -11.40 0.88 3.93
N GLY A 147 -12.25 0.09 3.29
CA GLY A 147 -11.88 -1.23 2.79
C GLY A 147 -12.65 -1.55 1.51
N ARG A 148 -12.11 -2.45 0.71
CA ARG A 148 -12.81 -2.98 -0.44
C ARG A 148 -14.00 -3.80 0.03
N ALA A 149 -15.20 -3.34 -0.31
CA ALA A 149 -16.48 -3.93 0.02
C ALA A 149 -16.78 -4.05 1.55
N ASP A 150 -18.02 -4.34 1.86
CA ASP A 150 -18.49 -4.54 3.24
C ASP A 150 -17.71 -5.66 3.95
N ALA A 151 -17.28 -6.69 3.22
CA ALA A 151 -16.54 -7.81 3.77
C ALA A 151 -15.15 -7.44 4.36
N ALA A 152 -14.44 -6.47 3.78
CA ALA A 152 -13.16 -6.02 4.36
C ALA A 152 -13.42 -5.20 5.64
N ARG A 153 -14.48 -4.39 5.66
CA ARG A 153 -14.90 -3.67 6.86
C ARG A 153 -15.25 -4.65 7.98
N ASP A 154 -16.08 -5.64 7.70
CA ASP A 154 -16.45 -6.69 8.66
C ASP A 154 -15.23 -7.45 9.17
N ALA A 155 -14.27 -7.77 8.28
CA ALA A 155 -13.02 -8.42 8.65
C ALA A 155 -12.13 -7.57 9.56
N ILE A 156 -12.16 -6.24 9.40
CA ILE A 156 -11.44 -5.32 10.29
C ILE A 156 -12.15 -5.24 11.64
N GLU A 157 -13.47 -5.06 11.65
CA GLU A 157 -14.29 -4.90 12.86
C GLU A 157 -14.24 -6.13 13.77
N ASP A 158 -14.22 -7.33 13.22
CA ASP A 158 -14.14 -8.59 13.98
C ASP A 158 -12.71 -9.10 14.22
N GLY A 159 -11.70 -8.34 13.81
CA GLY A 159 -10.28 -8.66 14.01
C GLY A 159 -9.70 -9.69 13.05
N ARG A 160 -10.47 -10.20 12.07
CA ARG A 160 -9.98 -11.16 11.07
C ARG A 160 -8.90 -10.54 10.17
N TRP A 161 -8.96 -9.23 9.89
CA TRP A 161 -7.93 -8.55 9.11
C TRP A 161 -6.53 -8.77 9.70
N ALA A 162 -6.37 -8.53 11.01
CA ALA A 162 -5.10 -8.76 11.68
C ALA A 162 -4.70 -10.25 11.71
N ALA A 163 -5.67 -11.15 11.70
CA ALA A 163 -5.41 -12.59 11.64
C ALA A 163 -4.97 -13.08 10.25
N MET A 164 -5.09 -12.25 9.22
CA MET A 164 -4.55 -12.54 7.87
C MET A 164 -3.01 -12.42 7.82
N GLU A 165 -2.37 -11.85 8.83
CA GLU A 165 -0.92 -11.80 8.90
C GLU A 165 -0.32 -13.21 9.02
N ARG A 166 0.66 -13.52 8.18
CA ARG A 166 1.39 -14.79 8.25
C ARG A 166 2.25 -14.81 9.52
N ALA A 167 2.21 -15.90 10.29
CA ALA A 167 2.91 -16.03 11.58
C ALA A 167 4.45 -15.88 11.49
N THR A 168 5.01 -15.94 10.30
CA THR A 168 6.44 -15.74 10.04
C THR A 168 6.62 -14.85 8.81
N ASN A 169 6.82 -13.56 9.04
CA ASN A 169 7.25 -12.60 8.02
C ASN A 169 8.78 -12.58 7.88
N ARG A 170 9.42 -13.74 7.85
CA ARG A 170 10.86 -13.83 7.59
C ARG A 170 11.10 -14.60 6.30
N PRO A 171 11.95 -14.04 5.41
CA PRO A 171 12.49 -14.79 4.30
C PRO A 171 13.35 -15.96 4.81
#